data_8ab7eae41443f1a0d01ad272f619e781
#
_entry.id   8ab7eae41443f1a0d01ad272f619e781
#
_cell.length_a   1.000
_cell.length_b   1.000
_cell.length_c   1.000
_cell.angle_alpha   90.00
_cell.angle_beta   90.00
_cell.angle_gamma   90.00
#
_symmetry.space_group_name_H-M   'P 1'
#
loop_
_entity.id
_entity.type
_entity.pdbx_description
1 polymer ?
#
loop_
_entity_poly.entity_id
_entity_poly.type
_entity_poly.pdbx_seq_one_letter_code
_entity_poly.pdbx_strand_id
1 'polypeptide(L)'
;MERTNEEIPRCVAFERYHDNIPNPTEQTFNLLRNLAHEYWKWFLQKLAQLKSLCFWPRCNIRPTLAGDPQLLERISQARGWKTAAIRYIEFHPTTSLMALLNNRDEVLIYDKRSECPIRLQSVKQRDTTCAAFRPWSHSSELAVGCAAGICLWQDTRRLNVELNIRNMTGTHHLQVQEDAGHQYVTSMQWNEDGTILITAALGSSHIVLWEPDSQQKIRLIPNPESSSSFSLLRYSPDFQVLFCASCDAGASLCQLNRSEWRSKQVLMQHRIQTAVWTPCGSFLLLVTDGSTRIYSCTNNGEATVFLFPKPLWRVELVMDLQEVTTCAGQQRYCGEPQTFAMDPLGIYMAIIFKAQSFVLLWLLDNSRPGAVRLLPLEFICCNVDGDQYPTCIAFGVSSAQTRLLVICWNTGHIQRYAITAKCFKEAQLIHNLK
;
A
#
# COMPACT_ATOMS: atom_id res chain seq x y z
N MET A 1 21.34 -42.65 41.49
CA MET A 1 21.65 -41.42 40.67
C MET A 1 20.68 -40.38 41.14
N GLU A 2 21.17 -39.57 42.08
CA GLU A 2 20.44 -38.53 42.79
C GLU A 2 20.27 -37.32 41.91
N ARG A 3 19.05 -36.82 41.85
CA ARG A 3 18.77 -35.50 41.31
C ARG A 3 18.90 -34.48 42.41
N THR A 4 19.94 -33.70 42.41
CA THR A 4 20.12 -32.54 43.28
C THR A 4 19.15 -31.44 42.84
N ASN A 5 18.22 -31.13 43.74
CA ASN A 5 17.43 -29.90 43.69
C ASN A 5 18.35 -28.74 44.05
N GLU A 6 18.63 -27.86 43.08
CA GLU A 6 19.18 -26.53 43.36
C GLU A 6 18.05 -25.62 43.83
N GLU A 7 18.02 -25.36 45.13
CA GLU A 7 17.19 -24.31 45.72
C GLU A 7 17.68 -22.96 45.31
N ILE A 8 16.79 -22.17 44.71
CA ILE A 8 17.01 -20.76 44.43
C ILE A 8 17.17 -20.02 45.76
N PRO A 9 18.26 -19.28 46.01
CA PRO A 9 18.44 -18.55 47.25
C PRO A 9 17.38 -17.45 47.39
N ARG A 10 16.48 -17.60 48.37
CA ARG A 10 15.60 -16.52 48.80
C ARG A 10 16.43 -15.34 49.24
N CYS A 11 16.13 -14.16 48.67
CA CYS A 11 16.79 -12.91 48.97
C CYS A 11 16.50 -12.48 50.43
N VAL A 12 17.36 -12.86 51.33
CA VAL A 12 17.29 -12.60 52.79
C VAL A 12 17.48 -11.12 53.12
N ALA A 13 17.67 -10.27 52.12
CA ALA A 13 17.92 -8.82 52.31
C ALA A 13 16.63 -8.01 52.57
N PHE A 14 15.43 -8.57 52.39
CA PHE A 14 14.19 -7.80 52.54
C PHE A 14 13.57 -7.88 53.94
N GLU A 15 13.91 -8.87 54.74
CA GLU A 15 13.34 -9.03 56.09
C GLU A 15 14.04 -8.22 57.19
N ARG A 16 15.27 -7.69 56.96
CA ARG A 16 16.00 -6.90 57.98
C ARG A 16 15.70 -5.38 57.94
N TYR A 17 14.95 -4.92 56.98
CA TYR A 17 14.63 -3.48 56.90
C TYR A 17 13.28 -3.10 57.50
N HIS A 18 12.48 -4.09 57.95
CA HIS A 18 11.14 -3.82 58.50
C HIS A 18 11.13 -3.59 60.01
N ASP A 19 12.18 -3.96 60.75
CA ASP A 19 12.14 -3.91 62.21
C ASP A 19 12.63 -2.59 62.87
N ASN A 20 13.01 -1.58 62.09
CA ASN A 20 13.50 -0.27 62.61
C ASN A 20 12.76 0.94 62.08
N ILE A 21 11.58 0.84 61.53
CA ILE A 21 10.76 2.02 61.25
C ILE A 21 9.91 2.28 62.49
N PRO A 22 10.13 3.37 63.23
CA PRO A 22 9.25 3.70 64.34
C PRO A 22 7.82 3.89 63.80
N ASN A 23 6.86 3.25 64.42
CA ASN A 23 5.44 3.36 64.06
C ASN A 23 5.07 4.85 64.01
N PRO A 24 4.73 5.39 62.83
CA PRO A 24 4.38 6.80 62.74
C PRO A 24 3.15 7.05 63.56
N THR A 25 3.21 7.99 64.49
CA THR A 25 2.03 8.44 65.23
C THR A 25 0.98 8.97 64.23
N GLU A 26 -0.28 8.82 64.55
CA GLU A 26 -1.40 9.22 63.64
C GLU A 26 -1.25 10.65 63.09
N GLN A 27 -0.57 11.55 63.83
CA GLN A 27 -0.24 12.91 63.39
C GLN A 27 0.81 12.94 62.26
N THR A 28 1.82 12.09 62.30
CA THR A 28 2.83 12.01 61.24
C THR A 28 2.24 11.39 59.98
N PHE A 29 1.32 10.45 60.10
CA PHE A 29 0.61 9.89 58.94
C PHE A 29 -0.31 10.90 58.25
N ASN A 30 -1.03 11.75 59.01
CA ASN A 30 -1.84 12.80 58.47
C ASN A 30 -1.00 13.90 57.83
N LEU A 31 0.15 14.21 58.38
CA LEU A 31 1.11 15.16 57.80
C LEU A 31 1.68 14.66 56.45
N LEU A 32 2.10 13.39 56.37
CA LEU A 32 2.57 12.80 55.12
C LEU A 32 1.46 12.70 54.06
N ARG A 33 0.23 12.40 54.46
CA ARG A 33 -0.93 12.37 53.58
C ARG A 33 -1.25 13.75 53.02
N ASN A 34 -1.18 14.79 53.82
CA ASN A 34 -1.42 16.19 53.42
C ASN A 34 -0.30 16.68 52.52
N LEU A 35 0.97 16.36 52.79
CA LEU A 35 2.11 16.68 51.95
C LEU A 35 2.02 15.96 50.61
N ALA A 36 1.64 14.70 50.60
CA ALA A 36 1.43 13.96 49.35
C ALA A 36 0.28 14.55 48.51
N HIS A 37 -0.79 15.04 49.19
CA HIS A 37 -1.91 15.65 48.50
C HIS A 37 -1.57 17.04 47.92
N GLU A 38 -0.81 17.85 48.66
CA GLU A 38 -0.30 19.15 48.19
C GLU A 38 0.73 18.96 47.04
N TYR A 39 1.62 17.97 47.18
CA TYR A 39 2.57 17.63 46.10
C TYR A 39 1.84 17.14 44.84
N TRP A 40 0.77 16.35 44.97
CA TRP A 40 -0.06 15.89 43.88
C TRP A 40 -0.82 17.04 43.19
N LYS A 41 -1.36 17.97 43.97
CA LYS A 41 -1.98 19.19 43.43
C LYS A 41 -0.96 20.04 42.68
N TRP A 42 0.22 20.26 43.25
CA TRP A 42 1.31 21.01 42.62
C TRP A 42 1.76 20.33 41.32
N PHE A 43 1.90 19.00 41.34
CA PHE A 43 2.26 18.19 40.15
C PHE A 43 1.22 18.30 39.05
N LEU A 44 -0.07 18.19 39.37
CA LEU A 44 -1.16 18.38 38.41
C LEU A 44 -1.21 19.82 37.85
N GLN A 45 -0.93 20.80 38.67
CA GLN A 45 -0.85 22.20 38.26
C GLN A 45 0.35 22.49 37.36
N LYS A 46 1.49 21.85 37.61
CA LYS A 46 2.66 21.86 36.74
C LYS A 46 2.43 21.12 35.42
N LEU A 47 1.75 19.99 35.47
CA LEU A 47 1.30 19.26 34.28
C LEU A 47 0.33 20.10 33.43
N ALA A 48 -0.59 20.82 34.05
CA ALA A 48 -1.49 21.74 33.35
C ALA A 48 -0.71 22.93 32.74
N GLN A 49 0.29 23.47 33.44
CA GLN A 49 1.18 24.50 32.90
C GLN A 49 2.09 23.98 31.78
N LEU A 50 2.59 22.75 31.90
CA LEU A 50 3.34 22.07 30.84
C LEU A 50 2.44 21.78 29.61
N LYS A 51 1.15 21.46 29.81
CA LYS A 51 0.19 21.36 28.70
C LYS A 51 -0.07 22.71 28.02
N SER A 52 0.09 23.84 28.71
CA SER A 52 0.00 25.18 28.12
C SER A 52 1.31 25.68 27.52
N LEU A 53 2.48 25.14 27.96
CA LEU A 53 3.81 25.46 27.45
C LEU A 53 4.29 24.48 26.39
N CYS A 54 3.75 23.26 26.35
CA CYS A 54 3.78 22.44 25.16
C CYS A 54 2.83 23.06 24.13
N PHE A 55 3.28 24.17 23.56
CA PHE A 55 3.01 24.51 22.19
C PHE A 55 3.68 23.43 21.33
N TRP A 56 3.19 22.20 21.45
CA TRP A 56 3.19 21.36 20.30
C TRP A 56 2.40 22.18 19.28
N PRO A 57 2.99 22.52 18.12
CA PRO A 57 2.15 23.03 17.07
C PRO A 57 1.02 21.99 17.00
N ARG A 58 -0.17 22.37 17.36
CA ARG A 58 -1.37 21.64 16.95
C ARG A 58 -1.17 21.57 15.45
N CYS A 59 -0.59 20.47 14.97
CA CYS A 59 -0.83 20.08 13.60
C CYS A 59 -2.34 20.19 13.51
N ASN A 60 -2.81 21.25 12.86
CA ASN A 60 -4.16 21.36 12.40
C ASN A 60 -4.32 20.27 11.35
N ILE A 61 -4.23 19.01 11.80
CA ILE A 61 -4.83 17.89 11.15
C ILE A 61 -6.30 18.25 11.24
N ARG A 62 -6.78 18.91 10.20
CA ARG A 62 -8.20 19.16 10.05
C ARG A 62 -8.82 17.78 10.11
N PRO A 63 -9.58 17.39 11.15
CA PRO A 63 -10.20 16.06 11.24
C PRO A 63 -11.18 15.81 10.08
N THR A 64 -11.44 16.84 9.28
CA THR A 64 -12.25 16.86 8.06
C THR A 64 -11.60 16.20 6.85
N LEU A 65 -10.27 15.97 6.83
CA LEU A 65 -9.61 15.37 5.64
C LEU A 65 -9.66 13.84 5.65
N ALA A 66 -9.64 13.20 6.81
CA ALA A 66 -9.58 11.74 6.90
C ALA A 66 -10.86 11.01 6.47
N GLY A 67 -11.96 11.71 6.28
CA GLY A 67 -13.24 11.13 5.87
C GLY A 67 -13.88 11.84 4.68
N ASP A 68 -13.12 12.66 3.93
CA ASP A 68 -13.66 13.33 2.75
C ASP A 68 -13.76 12.35 1.58
N PRO A 69 -15.00 11.96 1.18
CA PRO A 69 -15.20 11.07 0.05
C PRO A 69 -14.71 11.64 -1.28
N GLN A 70 -14.55 12.97 -1.39
CA GLN A 70 -14.01 13.61 -2.59
C GLN A 70 -12.49 13.40 -2.67
N LEU A 71 -11.81 13.41 -1.52
CA LEU A 71 -10.38 13.13 -1.48
C LEU A 71 -10.11 11.67 -1.82
N LEU A 72 -10.89 10.72 -1.29
CA LEU A 72 -10.79 9.30 -1.65
C LEU A 72 -10.99 9.09 -3.16
N GLU A 73 -12.01 9.72 -3.75
CA GLU A 73 -12.26 9.68 -5.19
C GLU A 73 -11.05 10.17 -6.00
N ARG A 74 -10.46 11.27 -5.56
CA ARG A 74 -9.34 11.91 -6.26
C ARG A 74 -8.06 11.10 -6.21
N ILE A 75 -7.76 10.45 -5.06
CA ILE A 75 -6.50 9.70 -4.87
C ILE A 75 -6.64 8.22 -5.23
N SER A 76 -7.86 7.70 -5.40
CA SER A 76 -8.12 6.31 -5.71
C SER A 76 -7.45 5.89 -7.03
N GLN A 77 -6.94 4.65 -7.05
CA GLN A 77 -6.47 4.05 -8.30
C GLN A 77 -7.64 3.63 -9.21
N ALA A 78 -8.84 3.45 -8.65
CA ALA A 78 -10.04 3.19 -9.43
C ALA A 78 -10.61 4.49 -9.99
N ARG A 79 -10.95 4.48 -11.26
CA ARG A 79 -11.69 5.58 -11.89
C ARG A 79 -13.15 5.55 -11.43
N GLY A 80 -13.67 6.69 -10.95
CA GLY A 80 -15.04 6.79 -10.47
C GLY A 80 -15.29 5.91 -9.24
N TRP A 81 -14.39 5.92 -8.26
CA TRP A 81 -14.41 5.01 -7.11
C TRP A 81 -15.76 4.92 -6.38
N LYS A 82 -16.51 6.03 -6.27
CA LYS A 82 -17.84 6.04 -5.63
C LYS A 82 -18.89 5.28 -6.41
N THR A 83 -18.84 5.39 -7.75
CA THR A 83 -19.87 4.89 -8.65
C THR A 83 -19.48 3.58 -9.32
N ALA A 84 -18.20 3.26 -9.34
CA ALA A 84 -17.68 2.05 -9.96
C ALA A 84 -18.25 0.79 -9.31
N ALA A 85 -18.87 -0.08 -10.09
CA ALA A 85 -19.37 -1.36 -9.60
C ALA A 85 -18.24 -2.23 -9.01
N ILE A 86 -17.05 -2.16 -9.60
CA ILE A 86 -15.82 -2.80 -9.13
C ILE A 86 -14.79 -1.71 -8.90
N ARG A 87 -14.29 -1.63 -7.66
CA ARG A 87 -13.34 -0.60 -7.20
C ARG A 87 -11.88 -1.03 -7.27
N TYR A 88 -11.62 -2.32 -7.12
CA TYR A 88 -10.25 -2.84 -7.09
C TYR A 88 -10.22 -4.29 -7.57
N ILE A 89 -9.13 -4.65 -8.19
CA ILE A 89 -8.83 -6.01 -8.63
C ILE A 89 -7.40 -6.36 -8.22
N GLU A 90 -7.23 -7.54 -7.62
CA GLU A 90 -5.94 -8.05 -7.20
C GLU A 90 -5.80 -9.51 -7.59
N PHE A 91 -4.61 -9.89 -8.07
CA PHE A 91 -4.25 -11.27 -8.33
C PHE A 91 -3.30 -11.78 -7.26
N HIS A 92 -3.50 -13.01 -6.85
CA HIS A 92 -2.52 -13.68 -5.99
C HIS A 92 -1.21 -13.88 -6.75
N PRO A 93 -0.04 -13.54 -6.16
CA PRO A 93 1.23 -13.52 -6.90
C PRO A 93 1.66 -14.89 -7.43
N THR A 94 1.26 -15.99 -6.79
CA THR A 94 1.74 -17.36 -7.15
C THR A 94 0.61 -18.32 -7.54
N THR A 95 -0.66 -17.97 -7.31
CA THR A 95 -1.81 -18.83 -7.62
C THR A 95 -2.75 -18.19 -8.62
N SER A 96 -3.78 -18.90 -9.05
CA SER A 96 -4.79 -18.38 -9.97
C SER A 96 -5.93 -17.62 -9.28
N LEU A 97 -5.78 -17.32 -7.98
CA LEU A 97 -6.80 -16.58 -7.24
C LEU A 97 -6.85 -15.12 -7.68
N MET A 98 -8.05 -14.59 -7.76
CA MET A 98 -8.34 -13.20 -8.08
C MET A 98 -9.36 -12.66 -7.09
N ALA A 99 -9.08 -11.53 -6.46
CA ALA A 99 -10.00 -10.80 -5.59
C ALA A 99 -10.56 -9.58 -6.30
N LEU A 100 -11.86 -9.36 -6.18
CA LEU A 100 -12.57 -8.17 -6.66
C LEU A 100 -13.22 -7.47 -5.48
N LEU A 101 -12.99 -6.18 -5.34
CA LEU A 101 -13.67 -5.31 -4.39
C LEU A 101 -14.79 -4.56 -5.11
N ASN A 102 -16.02 -4.67 -4.60
CA ASN A 102 -17.16 -4.00 -5.19
C ASN A 102 -17.59 -2.75 -4.38
N ASN A 103 -18.54 -2.00 -4.91
CA ASN A 103 -19.10 -0.80 -4.27
C ASN A 103 -19.99 -1.07 -3.04
N ARG A 104 -20.27 -2.36 -2.74
CA ARG A 104 -20.98 -2.77 -1.51
C ARG A 104 -20.03 -3.17 -0.39
N ASP A 105 -18.73 -2.88 -0.56
CA ASP A 105 -17.67 -3.26 0.36
C ASP A 105 -17.56 -4.79 0.58
N GLU A 106 -17.98 -5.58 -0.41
CA GLU A 106 -17.76 -7.02 -0.44
C GLU A 106 -16.50 -7.34 -1.23
N VAL A 107 -15.81 -8.38 -0.82
CA VAL A 107 -14.71 -8.98 -1.58
C VAL A 107 -15.15 -10.32 -2.15
N LEU A 108 -14.98 -10.48 -3.43
CA LEU A 108 -15.27 -11.72 -4.16
C LEU A 108 -13.95 -12.36 -4.57
N ILE A 109 -13.64 -13.53 -4.02
CA ILE A 109 -12.43 -14.28 -4.40
C ILE A 109 -12.84 -15.37 -5.39
N TYR A 110 -12.27 -15.27 -6.58
CA TYR A 110 -12.45 -16.23 -7.66
C TYR A 110 -11.28 -17.20 -7.72
N ASP A 111 -11.59 -18.49 -7.80
CA ASP A 111 -10.64 -19.55 -8.12
C ASP A 111 -11.06 -20.23 -9.42
N LYS A 112 -10.12 -20.55 -10.29
CA LYS A 112 -10.39 -21.32 -11.52
C LYS A 112 -11.02 -22.68 -11.26
N ARG A 113 -10.84 -23.23 -10.05
CA ARG A 113 -11.33 -24.56 -9.64
C ARG A 113 -12.74 -24.54 -9.04
N SER A 114 -13.26 -23.34 -8.76
CA SER A 114 -14.55 -23.17 -8.10
C SER A 114 -15.54 -22.46 -9.02
N GLU A 115 -16.77 -22.97 -9.12
CA GLU A 115 -17.83 -22.34 -9.90
C GLU A 115 -18.35 -21.05 -9.23
N CYS A 116 -18.27 -20.99 -7.90
CA CYS A 116 -18.77 -19.85 -7.14
C CYS A 116 -17.63 -19.13 -6.42
N PRO A 117 -17.61 -17.78 -6.43
CA PRO A 117 -16.63 -17.02 -5.68
C PRO A 117 -16.87 -17.12 -4.17
N ILE A 118 -15.78 -17.09 -3.40
CA ILE A 118 -15.85 -16.88 -1.96
C ILE A 118 -16.18 -15.42 -1.71
N ARG A 119 -17.24 -15.15 -0.94
CA ARG A 119 -17.65 -13.78 -0.57
C ARG A 119 -17.19 -13.47 0.84
N LEU A 120 -16.35 -12.43 1.00
CA LEU A 120 -15.90 -11.92 2.28
C LEU A 120 -16.55 -10.56 2.55
N GLN A 121 -17.24 -10.46 3.68
CA GLN A 121 -17.94 -9.24 4.08
C GLN A 121 -17.95 -9.08 5.59
N SER A 122 -17.80 -7.85 6.06
CA SER A 122 -17.91 -7.49 7.48
C SER A 122 -18.49 -6.09 7.64
N VAL A 123 -19.18 -5.85 8.75
CA VAL A 123 -19.69 -4.51 9.12
C VAL A 123 -18.56 -3.50 9.29
N LYS A 124 -17.36 -3.94 9.67
CA LYS A 124 -16.16 -3.09 9.81
C LYS A 124 -15.48 -2.79 8.47
N GLN A 125 -15.73 -3.60 7.45
CA GLN A 125 -15.17 -3.46 6.10
C GLN A 125 -15.99 -2.47 5.29
N ARG A 126 -15.77 -1.17 5.51
CA ARG A 126 -16.47 -0.07 4.82
C ARG A 126 -15.49 0.81 4.08
N ASP A 127 -15.94 1.39 2.97
CA ASP A 127 -15.15 2.26 2.09
C ASP A 127 -13.85 1.57 1.67
N THR A 128 -13.98 0.36 1.12
CA THR A 128 -12.83 -0.44 0.67
C THR A 128 -12.13 0.24 -0.50
N THR A 129 -10.81 0.31 -0.44
CA THR A 129 -9.97 1.06 -1.38
C THR A 129 -8.95 0.22 -2.12
N CYS A 130 -8.35 -0.75 -1.43
CA CYS A 130 -7.28 -1.59 -1.96
C CYS A 130 -7.28 -2.95 -1.26
N ALA A 131 -6.60 -3.92 -1.86
CA ALA A 131 -6.39 -5.23 -1.27
C ALA A 131 -5.02 -5.77 -1.68
N ALA A 132 -4.50 -6.71 -0.91
CA ALA A 132 -3.27 -7.41 -1.24
C ALA A 132 -3.30 -8.85 -0.70
N PHE A 133 -3.09 -9.83 -1.56
CA PHE A 133 -2.92 -11.20 -1.14
C PHE A 133 -1.59 -11.38 -0.43
N ARG A 134 -1.59 -12.17 0.65
CA ARG A 134 -0.36 -12.56 1.31
C ARG A 134 0.44 -13.49 0.40
N PRO A 135 1.67 -13.12 -0.02
CA PRO A 135 2.50 -13.97 -0.88
C PRO A 135 2.86 -15.27 -0.15
N TRP A 136 3.19 -16.32 -0.93
CA TRP A 136 3.58 -17.64 -0.41
C TRP A 136 2.53 -18.33 0.49
N SER A 137 1.36 -17.73 0.69
CA SER A 137 0.26 -18.44 1.30
C SER A 137 -0.37 -19.34 0.23
N HIS A 138 -0.44 -20.65 0.49
CA HIS A 138 -1.22 -21.56 -0.35
C HIS A 138 -2.73 -21.39 -0.19
N SER A 139 -3.12 -20.46 0.64
CA SER A 139 -4.48 -20.10 1.02
C SER A 139 -4.85 -18.73 0.48
N SER A 140 -6.12 -18.41 0.50
CA SER A 140 -6.68 -17.13 0.07
C SER A 140 -6.58 -16.03 1.17
N GLU A 141 -5.48 -15.97 1.92
CA GLU A 141 -5.28 -14.90 2.91
C GLU A 141 -5.17 -13.56 2.22
N LEU A 142 -5.99 -12.62 2.65
CA LEU A 142 -6.16 -11.33 1.99
C LEU A 142 -6.26 -10.19 2.99
N ALA A 143 -5.44 -9.17 2.82
CA ALA A 143 -5.59 -7.89 3.49
C ALA A 143 -6.47 -6.97 2.64
N VAL A 144 -7.41 -6.27 3.27
CA VAL A 144 -8.33 -5.31 2.63
C VAL A 144 -8.23 -3.99 3.37
N GLY A 145 -7.85 -2.93 2.67
CA GLY A 145 -7.81 -1.57 3.19
C GLY A 145 -9.21 -0.94 3.20
N CYS A 146 -9.57 -0.36 4.33
CA CYS A 146 -10.89 0.23 4.53
C CYS A 146 -10.84 1.43 5.48
N ALA A 147 -11.99 2.04 5.73
CA ALA A 147 -12.11 3.20 6.61
C ALA A 147 -11.68 2.90 8.06
N ALA A 148 -11.90 1.69 8.56
CA ALA A 148 -11.52 1.31 9.92
C ALA A 148 -10.03 0.99 10.08
N GLY A 149 -9.30 0.78 8.98
CA GLY A 149 -7.92 0.30 8.96
C GLY A 149 -7.77 -0.89 8.01
N ILE A 150 -7.33 -2.04 8.49
CA ILE A 150 -7.12 -3.23 7.68
C ILE A 150 -8.05 -4.34 8.17
N CYS A 151 -8.82 -4.91 7.24
CA CYS A 151 -9.52 -6.16 7.43
C CYS A 151 -8.64 -7.30 6.88
N LEU A 152 -8.01 -8.05 7.77
CA LEU A 152 -7.18 -9.19 7.40
C LEU A 152 -8.01 -10.47 7.47
N TRP A 153 -8.27 -11.07 6.33
CA TRP A 153 -8.95 -12.34 6.18
C TRP A 153 -7.92 -13.46 6.14
N GLN A 154 -7.92 -14.28 7.19
CA GLN A 154 -6.93 -15.33 7.39
C GLN A 154 -7.55 -16.72 7.21
N ASP A 155 -6.81 -17.63 6.61
CA ASP A 155 -7.20 -19.02 6.52
C ASP A 155 -7.18 -19.68 7.91
N THR A 156 -8.30 -20.23 8.33
CA THR A 156 -8.47 -20.86 9.65
C THR A 156 -7.55 -22.04 9.89
N ARG A 157 -7.08 -22.69 8.82
CA ARG A 157 -6.14 -23.83 8.92
C ARG A 157 -4.77 -23.42 9.47
N ARG A 158 -4.44 -22.13 9.46
CA ARG A 158 -3.17 -21.57 9.95
C ARG A 158 -3.26 -20.96 11.35
N LEU A 159 -4.46 -20.80 11.87
CA LEU A 159 -4.67 -20.14 13.16
C LEU A 159 -4.64 -21.16 14.28
N ASN A 160 -3.70 -20.96 15.23
CA ASN A 160 -3.59 -21.75 16.46
C ASN A 160 -4.37 -21.14 17.64
N VAL A 161 -5.39 -20.34 17.38
CA VAL A 161 -6.15 -19.57 18.38
C VAL A 161 -7.62 -19.97 18.34
N GLU A 162 -8.30 -19.88 19.46
CA GLU A 162 -9.76 -20.01 19.53
C GLU A 162 -10.43 -18.95 18.64
N LEU A 163 -11.20 -19.41 17.65
CA LEU A 163 -11.80 -18.56 16.64
C LEU A 163 -13.18 -18.08 17.08
N ASN A 164 -13.44 -16.79 16.93
CA ASN A 164 -14.77 -16.25 17.12
C ASN A 164 -15.63 -16.54 15.89
N ILE A 165 -16.63 -17.41 16.03
CA ILE A 165 -17.52 -17.82 14.94
C ILE A 165 -18.20 -16.64 14.25
N ARG A 166 -18.45 -15.51 14.96
CA ARG A 166 -19.06 -14.31 14.37
C ARG A 166 -18.18 -13.64 13.33
N ASN A 167 -16.87 -13.87 13.38
CA ASN A 167 -15.89 -13.32 12.46
C ASN A 167 -15.50 -14.31 11.33
N MET A 168 -16.22 -15.43 11.24
CA MET A 168 -15.94 -16.45 10.25
C MET A 168 -16.77 -16.25 8.98
N THR A 169 -16.14 -16.47 7.83
CA THR A 169 -16.80 -16.60 6.53
C THR A 169 -16.17 -17.78 5.78
N GLY A 170 -16.89 -18.87 5.70
CA GLY A 170 -16.35 -20.11 5.14
C GLY A 170 -15.12 -20.60 5.92
N THR A 171 -13.97 -20.68 5.24
CA THR A 171 -12.68 -21.05 5.84
C THR A 171 -11.85 -19.85 6.29
N HIS A 172 -12.39 -18.64 6.26
CA HIS A 172 -11.67 -17.42 6.58
C HIS A 172 -12.17 -16.80 7.89
N HIS A 173 -11.21 -16.37 8.69
CA HIS A 173 -11.43 -15.60 9.90
C HIS A 173 -11.01 -14.14 9.67
N LEU A 174 -11.83 -13.20 10.10
CA LEU A 174 -11.52 -11.78 10.06
C LEU A 174 -10.77 -11.35 11.31
N GLN A 175 -9.58 -10.80 11.12
CA GLN A 175 -8.85 -10.02 12.10
C GLN A 175 -8.82 -8.55 11.63
N VAL A 176 -9.24 -7.63 12.50
CA VAL A 176 -9.18 -6.20 12.18
C VAL A 176 -7.94 -5.61 12.83
N GLN A 177 -7.09 -4.98 12.03
CA GLN A 177 -5.89 -4.29 12.45
C GLN A 177 -6.15 -2.78 12.43
N GLU A 178 -6.10 -2.16 13.60
CA GLU A 178 -6.38 -0.73 13.77
C GLU A 178 -5.17 -0.03 14.40
N ASP A 179 -4.91 1.19 13.95
CA ASP A 179 -3.94 2.08 14.59
C ASP A 179 -4.52 3.48 14.71
N ALA A 180 -4.26 4.13 15.84
CA ALA A 180 -4.78 5.48 16.09
C ALA A 180 -4.24 6.48 15.06
N GLY A 181 -5.15 7.10 14.30
CA GLY A 181 -4.81 8.04 13.22
C GLY A 181 -4.43 7.39 11.90
N HIS A 182 -4.48 6.04 11.78
CA HIS A 182 -4.20 5.31 10.54
C HIS A 182 -5.48 4.71 9.97
N GLN A 183 -6.44 5.58 9.67
CA GLN A 183 -7.74 5.23 9.10
C GLN A 183 -7.78 5.55 7.59
N TYR A 184 -8.76 4.97 6.87
CA TYR A 184 -8.88 5.12 5.42
C TYR A 184 -7.58 4.71 4.70
N VAL A 185 -7.22 3.45 4.86
CA VAL A 185 -6.05 2.86 4.19
C VAL A 185 -6.22 2.94 2.67
N THR A 186 -5.27 3.55 1.98
CA THR A 186 -5.36 3.86 0.55
C THR A 186 -4.42 3.03 -0.31
N SER A 187 -3.37 2.51 0.30
CA SER A 187 -2.40 1.66 -0.38
C SER A 187 -1.79 0.69 0.60
N MET A 188 -1.53 -0.52 0.13
CA MET A 188 -0.88 -1.56 0.91
C MET A 188 -0.04 -2.47 0.03
N GLN A 189 1.01 -3.03 0.62
CA GLN A 189 1.83 -4.07 -0.01
C GLN A 189 2.43 -4.99 1.04
N TRP A 190 2.54 -6.27 0.72
CA TRP A 190 3.31 -7.22 1.49
C TRP A 190 4.79 -7.17 1.10
N ASN A 191 5.68 -7.51 2.02
CA ASN A 191 7.06 -7.85 1.68
C ASN A 191 7.12 -9.21 0.98
N GLU A 192 8.31 -9.58 0.50
CA GLU A 192 8.52 -10.77 -0.32
C GLU A 192 8.07 -12.07 0.35
N ASP A 193 8.38 -12.24 1.62
CA ASP A 193 8.08 -13.45 2.40
C ASP A 193 6.68 -13.46 3.03
N GLY A 194 5.91 -12.36 2.91
CA GLY A 194 4.57 -12.24 3.47
C GLY A 194 4.53 -12.10 4.99
N THR A 195 5.63 -11.76 5.64
CA THR A 195 5.68 -11.56 7.10
C THR A 195 5.25 -10.15 7.51
N ILE A 196 5.51 -9.16 6.65
CA ILE A 196 5.23 -7.75 6.93
C ILE A 196 4.28 -7.19 5.88
N LEU A 197 3.19 -6.58 6.36
CA LEU A 197 2.28 -5.78 5.55
C LEU A 197 2.55 -4.31 5.79
N ILE A 198 2.82 -3.53 4.75
CA ILE A 198 3.01 -2.08 4.83
C ILE A 198 1.79 -1.36 4.31
N THR A 199 1.35 -0.32 5.02
CA THR A 199 0.14 0.44 4.67
C THR A 199 0.33 1.94 4.78
N ALA A 200 -0.31 2.67 3.87
CA ALA A 200 -0.51 4.11 3.92
C ALA A 200 -1.99 4.43 4.12
N ALA A 201 -2.27 5.51 4.84
CA ALA A 201 -3.64 5.93 5.14
C ALA A 201 -3.79 7.44 5.07
N LEU A 202 -5.02 7.89 4.79
CA LEU A 202 -5.36 9.31 4.83
C LEU A 202 -5.27 9.85 6.26
N GLY A 203 -4.84 11.10 6.39
CA GLY A 203 -4.70 11.76 7.68
C GLY A 203 -3.50 11.28 8.51
N SER A 204 -2.68 10.37 8.00
CA SER A 204 -1.51 9.83 8.67
C SER A 204 -0.22 10.25 7.95
N SER A 205 0.66 10.97 8.64
CA SER A 205 2.00 11.33 8.15
C SER A 205 3.03 10.21 8.31
N HIS A 206 2.60 9.06 8.81
CA HIS A 206 3.41 7.85 8.94
C HIS A 206 2.78 6.71 8.17
N ILE A 207 3.58 5.78 7.75
CA ILE A 207 3.17 4.46 7.24
C ILE A 207 3.32 3.45 8.36
N VAL A 208 2.51 2.40 8.34
CA VAL A 208 2.55 1.36 9.37
C VAL A 208 3.00 0.05 8.75
N LEU A 209 3.99 -0.56 9.39
CA LEU A 209 4.45 -1.91 9.12
C LEU A 209 3.78 -2.83 10.14
N TRP A 210 3.01 -3.77 9.66
CA TRP A 210 2.28 -4.74 10.47
C TRP A 210 2.95 -6.09 10.37
N GLU A 211 3.13 -6.75 11.50
CA GLU A 211 3.48 -8.16 11.59
C GLU A 211 2.26 -8.93 12.11
N PRO A 212 1.37 -9.41 11.24
CA PRO A 212 0.10 -9.99 11.66
C PRO A 212 0.23 -11.20 12.58
N ASP A 213 1.27 -12.01 12.36
CA ASP A 213 1.48 -13.25 13.14
C ASP A 213 1.92 -12.95 14.58
N SER A 214 2.71 -11.90 14.81
CA SER A 214 3.15 -11.45 16.15
C SER A 214 2.25 -10.36 16.73
N GLN A 215 1.28 -9.84 15.95
CA GLN A 215 0.45 -8.68 16.29
C GLN A 215 1.25 -7.41 16.62
N GLN A 216 2.48 -7.32 16.13
CA GLN A 216 3.33 -6.15 16.30
C GLN A 216 3.12 -5.16 15.16
N LYS A 217 3.42 -3.90 15.44
CA LYS A 217 3.38 -2.83 14.46
C LYS A 217 4.48 -1.81 14.71
N ILE A 218 5.05 -1.32 13.61
CA ILE A 218 6.10 -0.30 13.60
C ILE A 218 5.61 0.87 12.77
N ARG A 219 5.78 2.09 13.25
CA ARG A 219 5.49 3.31 12.50
C ARG A 219 6.76 3.84 11.86
N LEU A 220 6.71 4.03 10.54
CA LEU A 220 7.79 4.65 9.76
C LEU A 220 7.34 6.04 9.31
N ILE A 221 8.17 7.05 9.58
CA ILE A 221 7.94 8.43 9.15
C ILE A 221 8.91 8.73 7.99
N PRO A 222 8.45 8.63 6.73
CA PRO A 222 9.31 8.83 5.56
C PRO A 222 9.82 10.26 5.42
N ASN A 223 9.06 11.24 5.90
CA ASN A 223 9.45 12.64 5.92
C ASN A 223 9.08 13.30 7.25
N PRO A 224 10.03 13.41 8.19
CA PRO A 224 9.77 14.03 9.50
C PRO A 224 9.39 15.52 9.42
N GLU A 225 9.79 16.21 8.35
CA GLU A 225 9.54 17.64 8.17
C GLU A 225 8.15 17.93 7.59
N SER A 226 7.48 16.89 7.02
CA SER A 226 6.17 17.03 6.40
C SER A 226 5.07 16.42 7.26
N SER A 227 3.97 17.12 7.39
CA SER A 227 2.74 16.63 7.99
C SER A 227 1.79 15.98 6.98
N SER A 228 2.18 15.91 5.70
CA SER A 228 1.36 15.36 4.63
C SER A 228 1.15 13.86 4.80
N SER A 229 -0.07 13.41 4.57
CA SER A 229 -0.39 11.99 4.54
C SER A 229 0.06 11.32 3.25
N PHE A 230 0.22 10.00 3.29
CA PHE A 230 0.62 9.20 2.14
C PHE A 230 -0.60 8.53 1.48
N SER A 231 -0.62 8.52 0.15
CA SER A 231 -1.72 7.94 -0.65
C SER A 231 -1.33 6.68 -1.41
N LEU A 232 -0.05 6.52 -1.74
CA LEU A 232 0.43 5.46 -2.60
C LEU A 232 1.75 4.89 -2.10
N LEU A 233 1.83 3.57 -2.04
CA LEU A 233 3.03 2.81 -1.74
C LEU A 233 3.37 1.89 -2.90
N ARG A 234 4.67 1.77 -3.25
CA ARG A 234 5.16 0.80 -4.24
C ARG A 234 6.54 0.28 -3.83
N TYR A 235 6.62 -1.00 -3.52
CA TYR A 235 7.90 -1.68 -3.37
C TYR A 235 8.60 -1.85 -4.70
N SER A 236 9.92 -1.68 -4.70
CA SER A 236 10.75 -2.17 -5.79
C SER A 236 10.68 -3.72 -5.85
N PRO A 237 10.87 -4.33 -7.03
CA PRO A 237 10.76 -5.78 -7.18
C PRO A 237 11.74 -6.59 -6.30
N ASP A 238 12.86 -5.98 -5.90
CA ASP A 238 13.85 -6.54 -4.98
C ASP A 238 13.52 -6.28 -3.50
N PHE A 239 12.40 -5.61 -3.21
CA PHE A 239 11.94 -5.20 -1.88
C PHE A 239 12.95 -4.37 -1.07
N GLN A 240 13.95 -3.77 -1.72
CA GLN A 240 14.95 -2.93 -1.05
C GLN A 240 14.52 -1.47 -0.93
N VAL A 241 13.67 -1.00 -1.83
CA VAL A 241 13.22 0.39 -1.89
C VAL A 241 11.70 0.45 -1.83
N LEU A 242 11.19 1.25 -0.91
CA LEU A 242 9.77 1.58 -0.81
C LEU A 242 9.55 3.02 -1.29
N PHE A 243 8.78 3.16 -2.35
CA PHE A 243 8.30 4.45 -2.81
C PHE A 243 7.01 4.82 -2.08
N CYS A 244 6.97 6.04 -1.52
CA CYS A 244 5.84 6.57 -0.77
C CYS A 244 5.43 7.92 -1.36
N ALA A 245 4.27 8.00 -2.02
CA ALA A 245 3.75 9.26 -2.55
C ALA A 245 2.83 9.94 -1.55
N SER A 246 3.02 11.25 -1.39
CA SER A 246 2.19 12.11 -0.55
C SER A 246 0.83 12.38 -1.20
N CYS A 247 -0.17 12.68 -0.39
CA CYS A 247 -1.49 13.17 -0.84
C CYS A 247 -1.41 14.57 -1.45
N ASP A 248 -0.39 15.34 -1.11
CA ASP A 248 -0.12 16.67 -1.65
C ASP A 248 0.92 16.56 -2.78
N ALA A 249 1.97 17.37 -2.75
CA ALA A 249 3.06 17.30 -3.70
C ALA A 249 4.25 16.51 -3.11
N GLY A 250 4.98 15.82 -3.99
CA GLY A 250 6.19 15.12 -3.64
C GLY A 250 6.02 13.66 -3.24
N ALA A 251 7.14 13.02 -3.00
CA ALA A 251 7.24 11.63 -2.61
C ALA A 251 8.54 11.37 -1.83
N SER A 252 8.60 10.23 -1.18
CA SER A 252 9.79 9.73 -0.49
C SER A 252 10.17 8.36 -1.02
N LEU A 253 11.47 8.14 -1.19
CA LEU A 253 12.04 6.82 -1.43
C LEU A 253 12.72 6.37 -0.14
N CYS A 254 12.17 5.34 0.46
CA CYS A 254 12.66 4.76 1.70
C CYS A 254 13.45 3.50 1.37
N GLN A 255 14.72 3.49 1.74
CA GLN A 255 15.62 2.35 1.55
C GLN A 255 15.88 1.67 2.89
N LEU A 256 15.69 0.36 2.93
CA LEU A 256 16.05 -0.47 4.07
C LEU A 256 17.56 -0.79 4.01
N ASN A 257 18.31 -0.31 5.00
CA ASN A 257 19.74 -0.57 5.12
C ASN A 257 20.06 -1.10 6.52
N ARG A 258 20.48 -2.36 6.65
CA ARG A 258 20.88 -3.01 7.90
C ARG A 258 19.93 -2.74 9.07
N SER A 259 18.65 -2.96 8.88
CA SER A 259 17.57 -2.73 9.86
C SER A 259 17.19 -1.26 10.11
N GLU A 260 17.78 -0.32 9.40
CA GLU A 260 17.38 1.09 9.46
C GLU A 260 16.76 1.54 8.13
N TRP A 261 15.64 2.24 8.22
CA TRP A 261 15.03 2.90 7.07
C TRP A 261 15.65 4.27 6.86
N ARG A 262 16.17 4.50 5.66
CA ARG A 262 16.67 5.82 5.24
C ARG A 262 15.77 6.35 4.14
N SER A 263 15.24 7.55 4.32
CA SER A 263 14.37 8.18 3.35
C SER A 263 15.08 9.27 2.55
N LYS A 264 14.70 9.40 1.30
CA LYS A 264 15.11 10.48 0.40
C LYS A 264 13.90 11.10 -0.26
N GLN A 265 13.81 12.41 -0.25
CA GLN A 265 12.73 13.14 -0.87
C GLN A 265 12.88 13.19 -2.39
N VAL A 266 11.77 12.99 -3.08
CA VAL A 266 11.63 13.23 -4.51
C VAL A 266 10.74 14.46 -4.67
N LEU A 267 11.34 15.54 -5.11
CA LEU A 267 10.62 16.80 -5.30
C LEU A 267 9.81 16.76 -6.59
N MET A 268 8.50 16.87 -6.45
CA MET A 268 7.55 16.98 -7.55
C MET A 268 6.65 18.20 -7.30
N GLN A 269 6.25 18.88 -8.37
CA GLN A 269 5.40 20.07 -8.25
C GLN A 269 3.94 19.72 -7.92
N HIS A 270 3.50 18.54 -8.32
CA HIS A 270 2.13 18.05 -8.16
C HIS A 270 2.11 16.69 -7.45
N ARG A 271 0.96 16.33 -6.92
CA ARG A 271 0.71 15.02 -6.34
C ARG A 271 0.95 13.92 -7.38
N ILE A 272 1.53 12.82 -6.94
CA ILE A 272 1.69 11.65 -7.80
C ILE A 272 0.38 10.86 -7.81
N GLN A 273 -0.19 10.70 -9.00
CA GLN A 273 -1.45 10.00 -9.22
C GLN A 273 -1.25 8.49 -9.17
N THR A 274 -0.27 7.99 -9.90
CA THR A 274 0.05 6.56 -9.97
C THR A 274 1.53 6.36 -10.21
N ALA A 275 2.06 5.22 -9.79
CA ALA A 275 3.43 4.81 -10.02
C ALA A 275 3.53 3.28 -10.10
N VAL A 276 4.48 2.78 -10.88
CA VAL A 276 4.77 1.36 -11.02
C VAL A 276 6.24 1.15 -11.28
N TRP A 277 6.84 0.15 -10.60
CA TRP A 277 8.20 -0.26 -10.87
C TRP A 277 8.26 -1.15 -12.13
N THR A 278 9.32 -0.97 -12.91
CA THR A 278 9.67 -1.99 -13.90
C THR A 278 10.19 -3.23 -13.17
N PRO A 279 9.95 -4.45 -13.67
CA PRO A 279 10.37 -5.68 -12.99
C PRO A 279 11.86 -5.82 -12.77
N CYS A 280 12.68 -5.15 -13.58
CA CYS A 280 14.14 -5.08 -13.34
C CYS A 280 14.52 -4.19 -12.14
N GLY A 281 13.57 -3.46 -11.52
CA GLY A 281 13.83 -2.57 -10.40
C GLY A 281 14.59 -1.28 -10.75
N SER A 282 15.03 -1.13 -12.00
CA SER A 282 15.86 0.01 -12.41
C SER A 282 15.07 1.31 -12.58
N PHE A 283 13.79 1.22 -12.91
CA PHE A 283 12.94 2.38 -13.22
C PHE A 283 11.64 2.33 -12.42
N LEU A 284 11.28 3.46 -11.86
CA LEU A 284 9.94 3.74 -11.36
C LEU A 284 9.24 4.68 -12.34
N LEU A 285 8.23 4.19 -13.03
CA LEU A 285 7.37 5.01 -13.89
C LEU A 285 6.31 5.68 -13.03
N LEU A 286 6.09 6.97 -13.21
CA LEU A 286 5.13 7.73 -12.44
C LEU A 286 4.44 8.82 -13.28
N VAL A 287 3.24 9.21 -12.84
CA VAL A 287 2.47 10.32 -13.40
C VAL A 287 1.99 11.20 -12.26
N THR A 288 2.01 12.51 -12.52
CA THR A 288 1.46 13.50 -11.60
C THR A 288 0.02 13.86 -11.97
N ASP A 289 -0.77 14.19 -10.96
CA ASP A 289 -2.14 14.67 -11.11
C ASP A 289 -2.20 15.92 -12.01
N GLY A 290 -3.16 15.98 -12.91
CA GLY A 290 -3.30 17.06 -13.88
C GLY A 290 -2.28 17.03 -15.02
N SER A 291 -1.52 15.95 -15.20
CA SER A 291 -0.49 15.83 -16.23
C SER A 291 -0.77 14.67 -17.17
N THR A 292 -0.46 14.89 -18.45
CA THR A 292 -0.48 13.86 -19.50
C THR A 292 0.86 13.14 -19.64
N ARG A 293 1.86 13.48 -18.80
CA ARG A 293 3.25 13.06 -18.99
C ARG A 293 3.63 11.91 -18.07
N ILE A 294 4.30 10.90 -18.63
CA ILE A 294 4.95 9.82 -17.89
C ILE A 294 6.40 10.22 -17.62
N TYR A 295 6.80 10.12 -16.37
CA TYR A 295 8.18 10.31 -15.94
C TYR A 295 8.77 8.98 -15.49
N SER A 296 10.07 8.80 -15.66
CA SER A 296 10.84 7.73 -15.03
C SER A 296 11.72 8.30 -13.92
N CYS A 297 11.72 7.63 -12.77
CA CYS A 297 12.64 7.89 -11.69
C CYS A 297 13.66 6.75 -11.66
N THR A 298 14.94 7.07 -11.86
CA THR A 298 16.03 6.08 -11.89
C THR A 298 16.94 6.24 -10.70
N ASN A 299 17.40 5.11 -10.18
CA ASN A 299 18.49 5.08 -9.23
C ASN A 299 19.79 4.90 -10.01
N ASN A 300 20.48 5.97 -10.33
CA ASN A 300 21.82 5.91 -10.89
C ASN A 300 22.84 5.54 -9.78
N GLY A 301 22.54 4.48 -9.06
CA GLY A 301 23.44 3.85 -8.12
C GLY A 301 24.53 3.07 -8.81
N GLU A 302 25.20 3.66 -9.79
CA GLU A 302 26.57 3.25 -10.05
C GLU A 302 27.35 3.48 -8.77
N ALA A 303 27.81 2.39 -8.20
CA ALA A 303 28.91 2.36 -7.28
C ALA A 303 30.13 3.00 -7.95
N THR A 304 30.07 4.29 -8.17
CA THR A 304 31.28 5.06 -8.40
C THR A 304 32.05 5.03 -7.09
N VAL A 305 32.92 4.07 -7.11
CA VAL A 305 34.04 3.86 -6.24
C VAL A 305 34.45 5.17 -5.58
N PHE A 306 34.26 5.23 -4.26
CA PHE A 306 35.07 5.90 -3.25
C PHE A 306 34.90 7.40 -2.92
N LEU A 307 34.19 8.25 -3.61
CA LEU A 307 34.26 9.65 -3.21
C LEU A 307 32.96 10.41 -2.89
N PHE A 308 31.80 9.98 -3.35
CA PHE A 308 30.53 10.64 -3.00
C PHE A 308 29.35 9.67 -2.89
N PRO A 309 28.91 9.27 -1.68
CA PRO A 309 27.75 8.39 -1.51
C PRO A 309 26.45 9.22 -1.56
N LYS A 310 26.01 9.63 -2.72
CA LYS A 310 24.64 10.13 -2.91
C LYS A 310 24.05 9.42 -4.10
N PRO A 311 23.22 8.39 -3.91
CA PRO A 311 22.37 7.89 -4.99
C PRO A 311 21.50 9.07 -5.45
N LEU A 312 21.75 9.58 -6.65
CA LEU A 312 20.98 10.67 -7.23
C LEU A 312 19.81 10.05 -7.97
N TRP A 313 18.65 10.01 -7.34
CA TRP A 313 17.41 9.70 -8.05
C TRP A 313 17.16 10.80 -9.06
N ARG A 314 17.10 10.43 -10.33
CA ARG A 314 16.88 11.35 -11.45
C ARG A 314 15.49 11.12 -12.01
N VAL A 315 14.73 12.19 -12.17
CA VAL A 315 13.40 12.16 -12.79
C VAL A 315 13.52 12.68 -14.20
N GLU A 316 13.15 11.88 -15.18
CA GLU A 316 13.21 12.21 -16.59
C GLU A 316 11.84 12.00 -17.26
N LEU A 317 11.53 12.85 -18.23
CA LEU A 317 10.35 12.68 -19.07
C LEU A 317 10.55 11.50 -20.03
N VAL A 318 9.63 10.53 -19.97
CA VAL A 318 9.63 9.36 -20.87
C VAL A 318 8.75 9.65 -22.08
N MET A 319 7.52 10.13 -21.85
CA MET A 319 6.54 10.34 -22.92
C MET A 319 5.44 11.31 -22.50
N ASP A 320 4.86 12.00 -23.48
CA ASP A 320 3.61 12.75 -23.32
C ASP A 320 2.46 11.93 -23.95
N LEU A 321 1.39 11.74 -23.18
CA LEU A 321 0.21 10.95 -23.56
C LEU A 321 -0.92 11.81 -24.13
N GLN A 322 -0.68 13.09 -24.40
CA GLN A 322 -1.71 13.96 -24.94
C GLN A 322 -2.25 13.39 -26.25
N GLU A 323 -1.38 12.97 -27.13
CA GLU A 323 -1.74 12.34 -28.40
C GLU A 323 -0.83 11.13 -28.65
N VAL A 324 -1.43 9.97 -28.84
CA VAL A 324 -0.70 8.71 -28.99
C VAL A 324 -1.09 8.02 -30.28
N THR A 325 -0.07 7.61 -31.04
CA THR A 325 -0.23 6.82 -32.28
C THR A 325 0.28 5.40 -31.99
N THR A 326 -0.59 4.40 -32.13
CA THR A 326 -0.23 2.99 -31.94
C THR A 326 0.65 2.46 -33.07
N CYS A 327 1.28 1.30 -32.86
CA CYS A 327 2.05 0.61 -33.90
C CYS A 327 1.21 0.30 -35.14
N ALA A 328 -0.10 0.09 -34.98
CA ALA A 328 -1.04 -0.12 -36.10
C ALA A 328 -1.46 1.19 -36.81
N GLY A 329 -0.93 2.35 -36.40
CA GLY A 329 -1.23 3.66 -36.99
C GLY A 329 -2.54 4.28 -36.47
N GLN A 330 -3.17 3.74 -35.47
CA GLN A 330 -4.34 4.37 -34.82
C GLN A 330 -3.86 5.52 -33.95
N GLN A 331 -4.42 6.72 -34.17
CA GLN A 331 -4.11 7.92 -33.41
C GLN A 331 -5.31 8.32 -32.55
N ARG A 332 -5.07 8.60 -31.25
CA ARG A 332 -6.11 9.08 -30.33
C ARG A 332 -5.54 10.06 -29.32
N TYR A 333 -6.38 11.01 -28.90
CA TYR A 333 -6.14 11.82 -27.72
C TYR A 333 -6.40 10.96 -26.47
N CYS A 334 -5.41 10.83 -25.58
CA CYS A 334 -5.50 9.99 -24.38
C CYS A 334 -5.75 10.81 -23.11
N GLY A 335 -5.00 11.88 -22.90
CA GLY A 335 -5.16 12.78 -21.75
C GLY A 335 -4.50 12.27 -20.48
N GLU A 336 -5.12 12.54 -19.33
CA GLU A 336 -4.54 12.26 -18.01
C GLU A 336 -4.68 10.80 -17.62
N PRO A 337 -3.58 10.09 -17.28
CA PRO A 337 -3.62 8.75 -16.74
C PRO A 337 -4.26 8.70 -15.33
N GLN A 338 -5.09 7.68 -15.09
CA GLN A 338 -5.67 7.38 -13.80
C GLN A 338 -4.84 6.34 -13.03
N THR A 339 -4.55 5.21 -13.68
CA THR A 339 -3.80 4.12 -13.07
C THR A 339 -3.00 3.33 -14.10
N PHE A 340 -1.94 2.69 -13.62
CA PHE A 340 -1.08 1.77 -14.34
C PHE A 340 -1.27 0.34 -13.82
N ALA A 341 -1.20 -0.63 -14.74
CA ALA A 341 -0.94 -2.02 -14.40
C ALA A 341 0.27 -2.51 -15.19
N MET A 342 1.18 -3.21 -14.52
CA MET A 342 2.38 -3.80 -15.11
C MET A 342 2.24 -5.31 -15.18
N ASP A 343 2.59 -5.90 -16.31
CA ASP A 343 2.74 -7.35 -16.43
C ASP A 343 3.85 -7.84 -15.47
N PRO A 344 3.65 -8.93 -14.73
CA PRO A 344 4.66 -9.45 -13.80
C PRO A 344 6.03 -9.74 -14.42
N LEU A 345 6.11 -10.02 -15.72
CA LEU A 345 7.37 -10.17 -16.44
C LEU A 345 7.88 -8.85 -17.06
N GLY A 346 7.14 -7.76 -16.94
CA GLY A 346 7.54 -6.44 -17.41
C GLY A 346 7.60 -6.26 -18.91
N ILE A 347 6.88 -7.09 -19.64
CA ILE A 347 6.79 -6.98 -21.10
C ILE A 347 5.72 -5.98 -21.48
N TYR A 348 4.60 -5.96 -20.76
CA TYR A 348 3.44 -5.13 -21.07
C TYR A 348 3.07 -4.21 -19.91
N MET A 349 2.55 -3.05 -20.26
CA MET A 349 1.92 -2.13 -19.34
C MET A 349 0.56 -1.71 -19.88
N ALA A 350 -0.45 -1.61 -19.05
CA ALA A 350 -1.77 -1.11 -19.40
C ALA A 350 -2.07 0.19 -18.63
N ILE A 351 -2.74 1.14 -19.29
CA ILE A 351 -3.07 2.46 -18.73
C ILE A 351 -4.55 2.74 -18.89
N ILE A 352 -5.20 3.13 -17.78
CA ILE A 352 -6.53 3.77 -17.76
C ILE A 352 -6.35 5.28 -17.71
N PHE A 353 -7.20 6.01 -18.43
CA PHE A 353 -7.25 7.48 -18.46
C PHE A 353 -8.50 8.02 -17.77
N LYS A 354 -8.41 9.19 -17.18
CA LYS A 354 -9.52 9.80 -16.43
C LYS A 354 -10.77 10.07 -17.26
N ALA A 355 -10.60 10.44 -18.54
CA ALA A 355 -11.71 10.87 -19.40
C ALA A 355 -11.97 9.97 -20.63
N GLN A 356 -11.29 8.80 -20.73
CA GLN A 356 -11.40 7.96 -21.94
C GLN A 356 -12.18 6.67 -21.68
N SER A 357 -12.78 6.13 -22.73
CA SER A 357 -13.55 4.87 -22.72
C SER A 357 -12.74 3.65 -23.21
N PHE A 358 -11.42 3.73 -23.17
CA PHE A 358 -10.52 2.65 -23.59
C PHE A 358 -9.36 2.49 -22.61
N VAL A 359 -8.70 1.35 -22.68
CA VAL A 359 -7.42 1.05 -22.06
C VAL A 359 -6.35 1.06 -23.15
N LEU A 360 -5.21 1.67 -22.89
CA LEU A 360 -4.08 1.64 -23.81
C LEU A 360 -3.05 0.61 -23.35
N LEU A 361 -2.75 -0.33 -24.22
CA LEU A 361 -1.75 -1.37 -24.01
C LEU A 361 -0.41 -0.93 -24.61
N TRP A 362 0.65 -1.11 -23.83
CA TRP A 362 2.02 -0.75 -24.18
C TRP A 362 2.94 -1.96 -24.13
N LEU A 363 3.94 -1.96 -24.98
CA LEU A 363 5.12 -2.82 -24.88
C LEU A 363 6.24 -2.03 -24.20
N LEU A 364 6.90 -2.63 -23.20
CA LEU A 364 8.10 -2.06 -22.61
C LEU A 364 9.34 -2.61 -23.34
N ASP A 365 10.18 -1.70 -23.78
CA ASP A 365 11.49 -2.03 -24.31
C ASP A 365 12.58 -1.59 -23.34
N ASN A 366 13.17 -2.54 -22.66
CA ASN A 366 14.27 -2.38 -21.72
C ASN A 366 15.62 -2.81 -22.32
N SER A 367 15.70 -2.94 -23.64
CA SER A 367 16.90 -3.46 -24.33
C SER A 367 18.11 -2.54 -24.18
N ARG A 368 17.87 -1.24 -23.88
CA ARG A 368 18.94 -0.27 -23.69
C ARG A 368 19.18 -0.02 -22.21
N PRO A 369 20.39 -0.21 -21.69
CA PRO A 369 20.71 0.13 -20.32
C PRO A 369 20.52 1.63 -20.08
N GLY A 370 19.89 1.98 -18.98
CA GLY A 370 19.69 3.38 -18.55
C GLY A 370 18.53 4.13 -19.21
N ALA A 371 17.73 3.49 -20.09
CA ALA A 371 16.53 4.10 -20.68
C ALA A 371 15.37 3.11 -20.80
N VAL A 372 14.19 3.57 -20.48
CA VAL A 372 12.92 2.85 -20.72
C VAL A 372 12.24 3.44 -21.94
N ARG A 373 11.79 2.58 -22.85
CA ARG A 373 10.95 2.98 -23.98
C ARG A 373 9.58 2.33 -23.88
N LEU A 374 8.57 3.13 -24.16
CA LEU A 374 7.18 2.69 -24.21
C LEU A 374 6.70 2.71 -25.66
N LEU A 375 6.26 1.56 -26.15
CA LEU A 375 5.73 1.41 -27.51
C LEU A 375 4.22 1.15 -27.41
N PRO A 376 3.37 2.07 -27.89
CA PRO A 376 1.92 1.92 -27.84
C PRO A 376 1.47 0.84 -28.84
N LEU A 377 0.83 -0.21 -28.33
CA LEU A 377 0.37 -1.35 -29.13
C LEU A 377 -1.02 -1.09 -29.69
N GLU A 378 -2.01 -0.97 -28.81
CA GLU A 378 -3.40 -0.89 -29.19
C GLU A 378 -4.30 -0.22 -28.15
N PHE A 379 -5.47 0.25 -28.59
CA PHE A 379 -6.54 0.76 -27.75
C PHE A 379 -7.61 -0.33 -27.56
N ILE A 380 -7.77 -0.80 -26.32
CA ILE A 380 -8.72 -1.84 -25.96
C ILE A 380 -10.00 -1.14 -25.49
N CYS A 381 -11.08 -1.31 -26.25
CA CYS A 381 -12.43 -0.83 -25.90
C CYS A 381 -13.26 -1.94 -25.25
N CYS A 382 -14.36 -1.56 -24.62
CA CYS A 382 -15.31 -2.54 -24.12
C CYS A 382 -15.88 -3.37 -25.28
N ASN A 383 -16.04 -4.66 -25.06
CA ASN A 383 -16.66 -5.58 -26.02
C ASN A 383 -18.18 -5.65 -25.92
N VAL A 384 -18.79 -4.84 -25.04
CA VAL A 384 -20.22 -4.70 -24.86
C VAL A 384 -20.60 -3.28 -25.26
N ASP A 385 -21.71 -3.16 -26.01
CA ASP A 385 -22.21 -1.87 -26.46
C ASP A 385 -22.69 -0.99 -25.29
N GLY A 386 -22.50 0.31 -25.41
CA GLY A 386 -22.93 1.31 -24.45
C GLY A 386 -21.81 2.29 -24.08
N ASP A 387 -22.18 3.30 -23.31
CA ASP A 387 -21.23 4.30 -22.79
C ASP A 387 -20.49 3.74 -21.57
N GLN A 388 -19.48 2.92 -21.85
CA GLN A 388 -18.67 2.25 -20.83
C GLN A 388 -17.28 2.82 -20.75
N TYR A 389 -16.78 2.92 -19.51
CA TYR A 389 -15.40 3.31 -19.26
C TYR A 389 -14.72 2.35 -18.28
N PRO A 390 -13.40 2.13 -18.41
CA PRO A 390 -12.67 1.23 -17.51
C PRO A 390 -12.52 1.86 -16.12
N THR A 391 -12.71 1.06 -15.08
CA THR A 391 -12.58 1.50 -13.67
C THR A 391 -11.31 1.02 -13.03
N CYS A 392 -10.90 -0.23 -13.23
CA CYS A 392 -9.66 -0.80 -12.74
C CYS A 392 -9.15 -1.90 -13.68
N ILE A 393 -7.85 -2.14 -13.64
CA ILE A 393 -7.13 -3.12 -14.47
C ILE A 393 -6.10 -3.87 -13.62
N ALA A 394 -5.87 -5.13 -13.98
CA ALA A 394 -4.75 -5.90 -13.44
C ALA A 394 -4.28 -6.97 -14.43
N PHE A 395 -2.98 -7.28 -14.39
CA PHE A 395 -2.44 -8.45 -15.06
C PHE A 395 -2.51 -9.68 -14.17
N GLY A 396 -3.05 -10.76 -14.70
CA GLY A 396 -3.14 -12.04 -14.02
C GLY A 396 -1.92 -12.92 -14.28
N VAL A 397 -1.76 -13.93 -13.42
CA VAL A 397 -0.80 -15.01 -13.66
C VAL A 397 -1.23 -15.79 -14.88
N SER A 398 -0.37 -15.82 -15.89
CA SER A 398 -0.63 -16.47 -17.17
C SER A 398 0.41 -17.54 -17.51
N SER A 399 0.11 -18.32 -18.52
CA SER A 399 1.07 -19.31 -19.06
C SER A 399 2.24 -18.61 -19.75
N ALA A 400 3.30 -19.35 -20.04
CA ALA A 400 4.50 -18.81 -20.71
C ALA A 400 4.20 -18.14 -22.07
N GLN A 401 3.08 -18.50 -22.72
CA GLN A 401 2.75 -18.03 -24.07
C GLN A 401 1.64 -16.99 -24.14
N THR A 402 0.82 -16.83 -23.09
CA THR A 402 -0.30 -15.88 -23.06
C THR A 402 -0.27 -15.06 -21.80
N ARG A 403 -0.47 -13.76 -21.93
CA ARG A 403 -0.67 -12.82 -20.81
C ARG A 403 -2.14 -12.50 -20.71
N LEU A 404 -2.64 -12.47 -19.50
CA LEU A 404 -4.02 -12.13 -19.23
C LEU A 404 -4.11 -10.73 -18.63
N LEU A 405 -4.70 -9.79 -19.35
CA LEU A 405 -5.12 -8.51 -18.81
C LEU A 405 -6.61 -8.59 -18.48
N VAL A 406 -6.98 -8.23 -17.26
CA VAL A 406 -8.37 -8.12 -16.82
C VAL A 406 -8.72 -6.67 -16.68
N ILE A 407 -9.81 -6.26 -17.33
CA ILE A 407 -10.35 -4.90 -17.34
C ILE A 407 -11.72 -4.94 -16.71
N CYS A 408 -11.93 -4.16 -15.67
CA CYS A 408 -13.25 -3.97 -15.05
C CYS A 408 -13.87 -2.68 -15.56
N TRP A 409 -15.12 -2.75 -16.00
CA TRP A 409 -15.87 -1.63 -16.55
C TRP A 409 -16.84 -1.06 -15.51
N ASN A 410 -17.25 0.20 -15.67
CA ASN A 410 -18.15 0.92 -14.75
C ASN A 410 -19.48 0.18 -14.49
N THR A 411 -19.96 -0.59 -15.43
CA THR A 411 -21.18 -1.40 -15.33
C THR A 411 -21.00 -2.69 -14.51
N GLY A 412 -19.77 -3.01 -14.10
CA GLY A 412 -19.45 -4.30 -13.46
C GLY A 412 -19.07 -5.41 -14.44
N HIS A 413 -19.08 -5.12 -15.75
CA HIS A 413 -18.59 -6.06 -16.76
C HIS A 413 -17.07 -6.30 -16.57
N ILE A 414 -16.65 -7.56 -16.66
CA ILE A 414 -15.25 -7.98 -16.51
C ILE A 414 -14.80 -8.56 -17.84
N GLN A 415 -13.95 -7.82 -18.53
CA GLN A 415 -13.37 -8.23 -19.80
C GLN A 415 -12.02 -8.89 -19.56
N ARG A 416 -11.85 -10.11 -20.08
CA ARG A 416 -10.58 -10.83 -20.06
C ARG A 416 -9.93 -10.70 -21.43
N TYR A 417 -8.77 -10.06 -21.47
CA TYR A 417 -8.04 -9.80 -22.69
C TYR A 417 -6.75 -10.63 -22.71
N ALA A 418 -6.67 -11.59 -23.64
CA ALA A 418 -5.51 -12.47 -23.79
C ALA A 418 -4.51 -11.85 -24.77
N ILE A 419 -3.35 -11.47 -24.29
CA ILE A 419 -2.26 -10.94 -25.11
C ILE A 419 -1.42 -12.12 -25.60
N THR A 420 -1.38 -12.34 -26.91
CA THR A 420 -0.63 -13.45 -27.53
C THR A 420 0.71 -12.99 -28.05
N ALA A 421 1.66 -13.91 -28.17
CA ALA A 421 3.01 -13.63 -28.71
C ALA A 421 3.01 -13.13 -30.16
N LYS A 422 1.90 -13.23 -30.89
CA LYS A 422 1.76 -12.64 -32.24
C LYS A 422 1.84 -11.13 -32.22
N CYS A 423 1.16 -10.48 -31.24
CA CYS A 423 1.22 -9.02 -31.07
C CYS A 423 2.65 -8.51 -30.85
N PHE A 424 3.47 -9.32 -30.17
CA PHE A 424 4.89 -9.00 -29.93
C PHE A 424 5.73 -9.01 -31.23
N LYS A 425 5.57 -10.01 -32.07
CA LYS A 425 6.34 -10.15 -33.33
C LYS A 425 5.96 -9.06 -34.33
N GLU A 426 4.69 -8.74 -34.43
CA GLU A 426 4.21 -7.66 -35.31
C GLU A 426 4.72 -6.29 -34.85
N ALA A 427 4.70 -6.01 -33.54
CA ALA A 427 5.24 -4.76 -33.01
C ALA A 427 6.76 -4.63 -33.21
N GLN A 428 7.53 -5.71 -33.02
CA GLN A 428 8.97 -5.70 -33.27
C GLN A 428 9.31 -5.55 -34.76
N LEU A 429 8.56 -6.20 -35.66
CA LEU A 429 8.74 -6.04 -37.11
C LEU A 429 8.50 -4.60 -37.55
N ILE A 430 7.44 -3.95 -37.07
CA ILE A 430 7.13 -2.56 -37.39
C ILE A 430 8.20 -1.60 -36.83
N HIS A 431 8.74 -1.92 -35.65
CA HIS A 431 9.79 -1.09 -35.03
C HIS A 431 11.14 -1.19 -35.74
N ASN A 432 11.49 -2.36 -36.25
CA ASN A 432 12.73 -2.57 -37.01
C ASN A 432 12.67 -2.00 -38.44
N LEU A 433 11.48 -1.64 -38.91
CA LEU A 433 11.27 -1.02 -40.23
C LEU A 433 11.22 0.52 -40.19
N LYS A 434 11.25 1.14 -38.99
CA LYS A 434 11.37 2.58 -38.75
C LYS A 434 12.74 2.91 -38.12
#